data_d8f948ba2900bd6b2cb417b4dc003fb3
#
_entry.id   d8f948ba2900bd6b2cb417b4dc003fb3
#
_cell.length_a   1.000
_cell.length_b   1.000
_cell.length_c   1.000
_cell.angle_alpha   90.00
_cell.angle_beta   90.00
_cell.angle_gamma   90.00
#
_symmetry.space_group_name_H-M   'P 1'
#
loop_
_entity.id
_entity.type
_entity.pdbx_description
1 polymer ?
#
loop_
_entity_poly.entity_id
_entity_poly.type
_entity_poly.pdbx_seq_one_letter_code
_entity_poly.pdbx_strand_id
1 'polypeptide(L)'
;MNQFELSSEEVLRRKTLAENTQKMVSGVLEIVSQDETSIMTTYRDFFLQISFSDLHPLMVFGLAKPIDNTKDDIASRSNQANLTSVLGSHLVNEYYGCYHYRATHWLDTELSQSRFFEILNRCVDEASRGYQKIAS
;
A
#
# COMPACT_ATOMS: atom_id res chain seq x y z
N MET A 1 -11.77 32.92 2.63
CA MET A 1 -11.14 31.62 3.05
C MET A 1 -11.71 30.50 2.19
N ASN A 2 -10.84 29.67 1.63
CA ASN A 2 -11.26 28.48 0.91
C ASN A 2 -11.78 27.44 1.93
N GLN A 3 -12.99 26.90 1.70
CA GLN A 3 -13.60 25.91 2.58
C GLN A 3 -12.76 24.60 2.71
N PHE A 4 -11.81 24.38 1.79
CA PHE A 4 -10.92 23.22 1.80
C PHE A 4 -9.56 23.49 2.45
N GLU A 5 -9.34 24.72 2.91
CA GLU A 5 -8.12 25.03 3.66
C GLU A 5 -8.15 24.36 5.03
N LEU A 6 -7.05 23.72 5.36
CA LEU A 6 -6.88 23.10 6.68
C LEU A 6 -6.41 24.15 7.68
N SER A 7 -6.90 24.04 8.91
CA SER A 7 -6.37 24.84 10.02
C SER A 7 -4.94 24.38 10.35
N SER A 8 -4.18 25.24 11.01
CA SER A 8 -2.83 24.91 11.47
C SER A 8 -2.85 23.72 12.45
N GLU A 9 -3.88 23.64 13.28
CA GLU A 9 -4.06 22.54 14.22
C GLU A 9 -4.29 21.22 13.50
N GLU A 10 -5.10 21.22 12.46
CA GLU A 10 -5.39 20.01 11.68
C GLU A 10 -4.17 19.56 10.89
N VAL A 11 -3.39 20.48 10.30
CA VAL A 11 -2.13 20.16 9.62
C VAL A 11 -1.17 19.47 10.59
N LEU A 12 -1.02 20.04 11.79
CA LEU A 12 -0.15 19.48 12.83
C LEU A 12 -0.64 18.10 13.29
N ARG A 13 -1.96 17.94 13.46
CA ARG A 13 -2.56 16.67 13.86
C ARG A 13 -2.24 15.56 12.84
N ARG A 14 -2.42 15.85 11.55
CA ARG A 14 -2.15 14.88 10.48
C ARG A 14 -0.68 14.50 10.41
N LYS A 15 0.20 15.48 10.53
CA LYS A 15 1.65 15.26 10.53
C LYS A 15 2.08 14.40 11.71
N THR A 16 1.60 14.72 12.90
CA THR A 16 1.91 13.97 14.13
C THR A 16 1.41 12.54 14.04
N LEU A 17 0.20 12.34 13.52
CA LEU A 17 -0.39 11.01 13.36
C LEU A 17 0.41 10.18 12.35
N ALA A 18 0.81 10.77 11.23
CA ALA A 18 1.64 10.09 10.22
C ALA A 18 2.99 9.68 10.81
N GLU A 19 3.67 10.59 11.51
CA GLU A 19 4.97 10.31 12.13
C GLU A 19 4.85 9.21 13.20
N ASN A 20 3.85 9.28 14.06
CA ASN A 20 3.64 8.28 15.10
C ASN A 20 3.29 6.91 14.52
N THR A 21 2.49 6.87 13.48
CA THR A 21 2.13 5.62 12.81
C THR A 21 3.35 5.00 12.13
N GLN A 22 4.13 5.79 11.42
CA GLN A 22 5.37 5.29 10.81
C GLN A 22 6.33 4.74 11.87
N LYS A 23 6.45 5.41 12.99
CA LYS A 23 7.30 4.98 14.10
C LYS A 23 6.82 3.64 14.67
N MET A 24 5.51 3.48 14.86
CA MET A 24 4.94 2.23 15.34
C MET A 24 5.22 1.09 14.35
N VAL A 25 4.99 1.32 13.06
CA VAL A 25 5.20 0.33 12.01
C VAL A 25 6.69 -0.06 11.91
N SER A 26 7.59 0.92 12.01
CA SER A 26 9.04 0.67 12.02
C SER A 26 9.47 -0.21 13.18
N GLY A 27 8.74 -0.17 14.28
CA GLY A 27 9.04 -1.00 15.45
C GLY A 27 8.53 -2.43 15.36
N VAL A 28 7.63 -2.74 14.41
CA VAL A 28 6.99 -4.06 14.32
C VAL A 28 7.32 -4.81 13.03
N LEU A 29 7.94 -4.16 12.05
CA LEU A 29 8.42 -4.80 10.82
C LEU A 29 9.95 -4.75 10.77
N GLU A 30 10.54 -5.73 10.08
CA GLU A 30 11.96 -5.67 9.75
C GLU A 30 12.15 -4.72 8.58
N ILE A 31 12.79 -3.58 8.83
CA ILE A 31 12.91 -2.51 7.84
C ILE A 31 14.20 -2.69 7.03
N VAL A 32 14.08 -2.70 5.69
CA VAL A 32 15.23 -2.70 4.79
C VAL A 32 15.73 -1.28 4.59
N SER A 33 14.84 -0.35 4.32
CA SER A 33 15.17 1.08 4.24
C SER A 33 13.94 1.92 4.57
N GLN A 34 14.16 3.15 4.98
CA GLN A 34 13.09 4.10 5.20
C GLN A 34 13.58 5.53 5.02
N ASP A 35 12.67 6.42 4.68
CA ASP A 35 12.88 7.86 4.69
C ASP A 35 11.82 8.53 5.57
N GLU A 36 11.65 9.85 5.47
CA GLU A 36 10.74 10.61 6.32
C GLU A 36 9.27 10.23 6.13
N THR A 37 8.90 9.68 4.97
CA THR A 37 7.49 9.45 4.62
C THR A 37 7.21 8.04 4.15
N SER A 38 8.21 7.16 4.05
CA SER A 38 7.98 5.80 3.56
C SER A 38 8.89 4.77 4.21
N ILE A 39 8.39 3.55 4.24
CA ILE A 39 9.09 2.36 4.72
C ILE A 39 9.15 1.37 3.56
N MET A 40 10.32 0.76 3.35
CA MET A 40 10.51 -0.30 2.36
C MET A 40 11.07 -1.54 3.03
N THR A 41 10.43 -2.68 2.76
CA THR A 41 10.83 -3.97 3.29
C THR A 41 10.31 -5.10 2.40
N THR A 42 10.41 -6.32 2.86
CA THR A 42 9.77 -7.49 2.25
C THR A 42 8.76 -8.06 3.23
N TYR A 43 7.66 -8.61 2.70
CA TYR A 43 6.63 -9.22 3.52
C TYR A 43 5.90 -10.29 2.72
N ARG A 44 5.94 -11.54 3.18
CA ARG A 44 5.26 -12.70 2.54
C ARG A 44 5.51 -12.76 1.03
N ASP A 45 6.76 -12.81 0.62
CA ASP A 45 7.20 -12.92 -0.78
C ASP A 45 6.96 -11.67 -1.65
N PHE A 46 6.44 -10.60 -1.08
CA PHE A 46 6.29 -9.31 -1.77
C PHE A 46 7.35 -8.31 -1.31
N PHE A 47 7.75 -7.46 -2.22
CA PHE A 47 8.34 -6.18 -1.83
C PHE A 47 7.21 -5.29 -1.33
N LEU A 48 7.38 -4.73 -0.15
CA LEU A 48 6.37 -3.90 0.50
C LEU A 48 6.90 -2.47 0.65
N GLN A 49 6.10 -1.52 0.20
CA GLN A 49 6.33 -0.11 0.48
C GLN A 49 5.09 0.44 1.17
N ILE A 50 5.30 1.12 2.29
CA ILE A 50 4.22 1.83 2.99
C ILE A 50 4.57 3.30 3.00
N SER A 51 3.70 4.13 2.44
CA SER A 51 3.87 5.58 2.39
C SER A 51 2.87 6.24 3.32
N PHE A 52 3.33 7.28 4.04
CA PHE A 52 2.53 8.03 4.99
C PHE A 52 2.46 9.48 4.53
N SER A 53 1.28 9.94 4.16
CA SER A 53 1.10 11.33 3.79
C SER A 53 0.92 12.17 5.04
N ASP A 54 1.63 13.29 5.12
CA ASP A 54 1.45 14.28 6.18
C ASP A 54 0.45 15.37 5.80
N LEU A 55 0.11 15.48 4.53
CA LEU A 55 -0.85 16.45 4.02
C LEU A 55 -2.27 15.89 3.97
N HIS A 56 -2.40 14.66 3.53
CA HIS A 56 -3.67 13.93 3.47
C HIS A 56 -3.66 12.82 4.52
N PRO A 57 -4.80 12.53 5.19
CA PRO A 57 -4.85 11.49 6.22
C PRO A 57 -4.88 10.09 5.58
N LEU A 58 -3.80 9.74 4.88
CA LEU A 58 -3.72 8.52 4.08
C LEU A 58 -2.44 7.75 4.35
N MET A 59 -2.58 6.44 4.34
CA MET A 59 -1.48 5.48 4.33
C MET A 59 -1.65 4.62 3.08
N VAL A 60 -0.59 4.45 2.30
CA VAL A 60 -0.63 3.72 1.03
C VAL A 60 0.25 2.49 1.13
N PHE A 61 -0.34 1.32 0.88
CA PHE A 61 0.36 0.05 0.78
C PHE A 61 0.67 -0.25 -0.68
N GLY A 62 1.93 -0.50 -0.99
CA GLY A 62 2.36 -1.00 -2.28
C GLY A 62 3.01 -2.37 -2.12
N LEU A 63 2.53 -3.35 -2.88
CA LEU A 63 3.10 -4.69 -2.92
C LEU A 63 3.56 -4.96 -4.35
N ALA A 64 4.75 -5.50 -4.50
CA ALA A 64 5.32 -5.75 -5.81
C ALA A 64 6.01 -7.12 -5.85
N LYS A 65 6.00 -7.74 -7.02
CA LYS A 65 6.55 -9.07 -7.22
C LYS A 65 6.84 -9.28 -8.71
N PRO A 66 7.95 -9.93 -9.07
CA PRO A 66 8.21 -10.26 -10.48
C PRO A 66 7.11 -11.15 -11.05
N ILE A 67 6.77 -10.92 -12.31
CA ILE A 67 5.78 -11.73 -13.02
C ILE A 67 6.27 -11.95 -14.45
N ASP A 68 5.94 -13.12 -15.02
CA ASP A 68 6.21 -13.39 -16.42
C ASP A 68 5.33 -12.49 -17.29
N ASN A 69 5.96 -11.66 -18.11
CA ASN A 69 5.29 -10.67 -18.95
C ASN A 69 5.19 -11.11 -20.41
N THR A 70 5.43 -12.40 -20.71
CA THR A 70 5.40 -12.91 -22.10
C THR A 70 4.00 -13.29 -22.56
N LYS A 71 3.00 -13.30 -21.67
CA LYS A 71 1.63 -13.66 -22.01
C LYS A 71 0.90 -12.51 -22.68
N ASP A 72 0.19 -12.79 -23.75
CA ASP A 72 -0.52 -11.78 -24.54
C ASP A 72 -1.75 -11.18 -23.84
N ASP A 73 -2.31 -11.88 -22.85
CA ASP A 73 -3.57 -11.51 -22.22
C ASP A 73 -3.40 -10.89 -20.82
N ILE A 74 -2.20 -10.39 -20.50
CA ILE A 74 -1.90 -9.82 -19.17
C ILE A 74 -2.82 -8.65 -18.83
N ALA A 75 -3.06 -7.74 -19.79
CA ALA A 75 -3.93 -6.60 -19.56
C ALA A 75 -5.37 -7.02 -19.24
N SER A 76 -5.88 -8.01 -19.98
CA SER A 76 -7.21 -8.56 -19.76
C SER A 76 -7.32 -9.24 -18.38
N ARG A 77 -6.31 -10.00 -18.00
CA ARG A 77 -6.27 -10.67 -16.70
C ARG A 77 -6.19 -9.65 -15.55
N SER A 78 -5.41 -8.59 -15.72
CA SER A 78 -5.33 -7.50 -14.75
C SER A 78 -6.68 -6.82 -14.56
N ASN A 79 -7.39 -6.54 -15.66
CA ASN A 79 -8.72 -5.96 -15.61
C ASN A 79 -9.72 -6.87 -14.87
N GLN A 80 -9.66 -8.17 -15.13
CA GLN A 80 -10.52 -9.14 -14.45
C GLN A 80 -10.22 -9.21 -12.95
N ALA A 81 -8.95 -9.19 -12.57
CA ALA A 81 -8.56 -9.16 -11.17
C ALA A 81 -9.11 -7.91 -10.47
N ASN A 82 -9.08 -6.76 -11.14
CA ASN A 82 -9.60 -5.51 -10.59
C ASN A 82 -11.13 -5.51 -10.43
N LEU A 83 -11.85 -6.23 -11.28
CA LEU A 83 -13.31 -6.31 -11.17
C LEU A 83 -13.79 -6.96 -9.87
N THR A 84 -12.99 -7.84 -9.29
CA THR A 84 -13.31 -8.52 -8.03
C THR A 84 -12.53 -7.99 -6.84
N SER A 85 -11.71 -6.96 -7.04
CA SER A 85 -10.89 -6.36 -5.99
C SER A 85 -11.73 -5.43 -5.13
N VAL A 86 -11.49 -5.44 -3.83
CA VAL A 86 -12.24 -4.64 -2.85
C VAL A 86 -11.37 -3.55 -2.23
N LEU A 87 -10.17 -3.92 -1.78
CA LEU A 87 -9.30 -3.02 -1.01
C LEU A 87 -8.38 -2.19 -1.90
N GLY A 88 -7.86 -2.79 -2.94
CA GLY A 88 -6.86 -2.14 -3.77
C GLY A 88 -6.99 -2.51 -5.24
N SER A 89 -5.98 -2.17 -6.01
CA SER A 89 -5.96 -2.42 -7.44
C SER A 89 -4.68 -3.11 -7.87
N HIS A 90 -4.78 -3.83 -8.97
CA HIS A 90 -3.71 -4.63 -9.56
C HIS A 90 -3.23 -4.00 -10.86
N LEU A 91 -1.92 -4.00 -11.05
CA LEU A 91 -1.28 -3.48 -12.24
C LEU A 91 -0.08 -4.35 -12.59
N VAL A 92 0.14 -4.57 -13.86
CA VAL A 92 1.38 -5.20 -14.34
C VAL A 92 2.14 -4.18 -15.16
N ASN A 93 3.39 -3.93 -14.78
CA ASN A 93 4.32 -3.19 -15.61
C ASN A 93 4.95 -4.19 -16.58
N GLU A 94 4.43 -4.24 -17.79
CA GLU A 94 4.86 -5.23 -18.80
C GLU A 94 6.30 -5.00 -19.25
N TYR A 95 6.76 -3.75 -19.22
CA TYR A 95 8.12 -3.41 -19.62
C TYR A 95 9.15 -4.05 -18.68
N TYR A 96 8.90 -3.98 -17.36
CA TYR A 96 9.82 -4.53 -16.35
C TYR A 96 9.44 -5.95 -15.90
N GLY A 97 8.30 -6.47 -16.29
CA GLY A 97 7.83 -7.75 -15.79
C GLY A 97 7.57 -7.75 -14.30
N CYS A 98 6.85 -6.74 -13.82
CA CYS A 98 6.59 -6.56 -12.39
C CYS A 98 5.10 -6.39 -12.14
N TYR A 99 4.58 -7.20 -11.23
CA TYR A 99 3.22 -7.05 -10.71
C TYR A 99 3.24 -6.05 -9.55
N HIS A 100 2.26 -5.16 -9.56
CA HIS A 100 2.05 -4.18 -8.49
C HIS A 100 0.61 -4.26 -7.97
N TYR A 101 0.50 -4.13 -6.66
CA TYR A 101 -0.77 -3.95 -5.97
C TYR A 101 -0.69 -2.69 -5.14
N ARG A 102 -1.76 -1.92 -5.12
CA ARG A 102 -1.80 -0.68 -4.35
C ARG A 102 -3.14 -0.56 -3.65
N ALA A 103 -3.08 -0.29 -2.35
CA ALA A 103 -4.27 -0.01 -1.54
C ALA A 103 -4.02 1.23 -0.69
N THR A 104 -5.04 2.07 -0.58
CA THR A 104 -5.00 3.28 0.24
C THR A 104 -5.92 3.10 1.43
N HIS A 105 -5.43 3.45 2.61
CA HIS A 105 -6.19 3.37 3.85
C HIS A 105 -6.21 4.73 4.55
N TRP A 106 -7.36 5.15 5.05
CA TRP A 106 -7.48 6.37 5.81
C TRP A 106 -6.68 6.25 7.12
N LEU A 107 -5.89 7.27 7.41
CA LEU A 107 -5.12 7.39 8.65
C LEU A 107 -5.64 8.61 9.40
N ASP A 108 -6.79 8.44 10.01
CA ASP A 108 -7.59 9.53 10.59
C ASP A 108 -7.56 9.51 12.12
N THR A 109 -7.21 8.37 12.70
CA THR A 109 -7.05 8.16 14.13
C THR A 109 -5.83 7.26 14.37
N GLU A 110 -5.42 7.15 15.62
CA GLU A 110 -4.34 6.24 15.98
C GLU A 110 -4.63 4.81 15.53
N LEU A 111 -3.62 4.18 14.95
CA LEU A 111 -3.71 2.81 14.46
C LEU A 111 -2.98 1.88 15.43
N SER A 112 -3.69 0.88 15.96
CA SER A 112 -3.08 -0.13 16.80
C SER A 112 -2.22 -1.09 15.97
N GLN A 113 -1.26 -1.72 16.62
CA GLN A 113 -0.42 -2.74 15.98
C GLN A 113 -1.27 -3.88 15.40
N SER A 114 -2.24 -4.38 16.15
CA SER A 114 -3.09 -5.48 15.68
C SER A 114 -3.95 -5.07 14.48
N ARG A 115 -4.46 -3.85 14.47
CA ARG A 115 -5.24 -3.34 13.34
C ARG A 115 -4.36 -3.13 12.12
N PHE A 116 -3.15 -2.63 12.30
CA PHE A 116 -2.19 -2.49 11.21
C PHE A 116 -1.93 -3.85 10.53
N PHE A 117 -1.65 -4.89 11.30
CA PHE A 117 -1.40 -6.22 10.73
C PHE A 117 -2.65 -6.82 10.08
N GLU A 118 -3.84 -6.55 10.61
CA GLU A 118 -5.08 -6.97 9.96
C GLU A 118 -5.20 -6.36 8.58
N ILE A 119 -4.97 -5.05 8.46
CA ILE A 119 -5.03 -4.33 7.18
C ILE A 119 -3.97 -4.88 6.22
N LEU A 120 -2.73 -4.97 6.68
CA LEU A 120 -1.62 -5.47 5.86
C LEU A 120 -1.89 -6.88 5.33
N ASN A 121 -2.33 -7.78 6.20
CA ASN A 121 -2.59 -9.16 5.80
C ASN A 121 -3.75 -9.28 4.82
N ARG A 122 -4.78 -8.45 4.95
CA ARG A 122 -5.87 -8.40 3.97
C ARG A 122 -5.39 -7.90 2.62
N CYS A 123 -4.52 -6.90 2.60
CA CYS A 123 -3.89 -6.42 1.37
C CYS A 123 -3.05 -7.52 0.71
N VAL A 124 -2.25 -8.22 1.49
CA VAL A 124 -1.41 -9.32 0.98
C VAL A 124 -2.27 -10.45 0.42
N ASP A 125 -3.35 -10.82 1.09
CA ASP A 125 -4.26 -11.86 0.61
C ASP A 125 -4.91 -11.47 -0.72
N GLU A 126 -5.36 -10.22 -0.84
CA GLU A 126 -5.94 -9.73 -2.10
C GLU A 126 -4.90 -9.65 -3.21
N ALA A 127 -3.70 -9.18 -2.89
CA ALA A 127 -2.59 -9.13 -3.86
C ALA A 127 -2.20 -10.54 -4.33
N SER A 128 -2.16 -11.51 -3.42
CA SER A 128 -1.82 -12.89 -3.75
C SER A 128 -2.86 -13.51 -4.69
N ARG A 129 -4.14 -13.27 -4.43
CA ARG A 129 -5.21 -13.76 -5.32
C ARG A 129 -5.13 -13.12 -6.69
N GLY A 130 -4.90 -11.82 -6.75
CA GLY A 130 -4.75 -11.10 -8.02
C GLY A 130 -3.54 -11.57 -8.80
N TYR A 131 -2.41 -11.73 -8.12
CA TYR A 131 -1.19 -12.25 -8.74
C TYR A 131 -1.43 -13.62 -9.37
N GLN A 132 -2.08 -14.54 -8.65
CA GLN A 132 -2.36 -15.89 -9.16
C GLN A 132 -3.26 -15.86 -10.41
N LYS A 133 -4.28 -14.99 -10.40
CA LYS A 133 -5.17 -14.84 -11.56
C LYS A 133 -4.43 -14.34 -12.80
N ILE A 134 -3.50 -13.43 -12.61
CA ILE A 134 -2.76 -12.81 -13.70
C ILE A 134 -1.64 -13.74 -14.19
N ALA A 135 -0.96 -14.40 -13.27
CA ALA A 135 0.22 -15.24 -13.58
C ALA A 135 -0.12 -16.63 -14.11
N SER A 136 -1.30 -17.14 -13.82
CA SER A 136 -1.69 -18.52 -14.18
C SER A 136 -1.99 -18.74 -15.65
#